data_e30f39250f44782a53da0a19da937db7
#
_entry.id   e30f39250f44782a53da0a19da937db7
#
_cell.length_a   1.000
_cell.length_b   1.000
_cell.length_c   1.000
_cell.angle_alpha   90.00
_cell.angle_beta   90.00
_cell.angle_gamma   90.00
#
_symmetry.space_group_name_H-M   'P 1'
#
loop_
_entity.id
_entity.type
_entity.pdbx_description
1 polymer ?
#
loop_
_entity_poly.entity_id
_entity_poly.type
_entity_poly.pdbx_seq_one_letter_code
_entity_poly.pdbx_strand_id
1 'polypeptide(L)'
;MSPDDVLAAYPAPGGRAVAKEIDALDGHCVSFLAMCPFVVLSTAGEDGDPDLTPRGGPPGFVRVVDPHTLLIPDLIGNNRLDNLRKVAANPRVVMLCMVPGIDETLRIYGMAELRHPSDSPVELLPAGRPPRSVLVISVDRAFLHCAKALMRSRLWDPTMRVEREVWPSTGEILRDHTGITGPIENQADMRRRYASDL
;
A
#
# COMPACT_ATOMS: atom_id res chain seq x y z
N MET A 1 16.40 -6.33 -31.63
CA MET A 1 15.86 -7.27 -30.62
C MET A 1 14.52 -6.69 -30.18
N SER A 2 13.44 -7.38 -30.46
CA SER A 2 12.09 -6.98 -30.07
C SER A 2 11.83 -7.33 -28.59
N PRO A 3 10.79 -6.75 -27.94
CA PRO A 3 10.38 -7.20 -26.60
C PRO A 3 10.09 -8.71 -26.54
N ASP A 4 9.54 -9.27 -27.61
CA ASP A 4 9.24 -10.71 -27.71
C ASP A 4 10.52 -11.56 -27.73
N ASP A 5 11.58 -11.12 -28.42
CA ASP A 5 12.87 -11.81 -28.40
C ASP A 5 13.46 -11.86 -26.98
N VAL A 6 13.26 -10.79 -26.19
CA VAL A 6 13.72 -10.74 -24.79
C VAL A 6 12.88 -11.69 -23.92
N LEU A 7 11.57 -11.71 -24.09
CA LEU A 7 10.67 -12.58 -23.34
C LEU A 7 10.88 -14.06 -23.65
N ALA A 8 11.19 -14.40 -24.90
CA ALA A 8 11.49 -15.78 -25.33
C ALA A 8 12.74 -16.37 -24.65
N ALA A 9 13.64 -15.53 -24.10
CA ALA A 9 14.81 -15.99 -23.36
C ALA A 9 14.48 -16.47 -21.93
N TYR A 10 13.27 -16.21 -21.42
CA TYR A 10 12.87 -16.62 -20.09
C TYR A 10 12.20 -18.00 -20.11
N PRO A 11 12.54 -18.90 -19.17
CA PRO A 11 11.84 -20.17 -19.08
C PRO A 11 10.39 -19.94 -18.63
N ALA A 12 9.52 -20.86 -19.01
CA ALA A 12 8.14 -20.86 -18.53
C ALA A 12 8.10 -20.90 -16.98
N PRO A 13 7.12 -20.25 -16.33
CA PRO A 13 7.00 -20.29 -14.88
C PRO A 13 6.78 -21.72 -14.40
N GLY A 14 7.46 -22.12 -13.33
CA GLY A 14 7.24 -23.45 -12.72
C GLY A 14 5.84 -23.60 -12.16
N GLY A 15 5.29 -24.81 -12.18
CA GLY A 15 3.89 -25.11 -11.79
C GLY A 15 3.50 -24.54 -10.42
N ARG A 16 4.36 -24.62 -9.40
CA ARG A 16 4.11 -24.04 -8.07
C ARG A 16 4.01 -22.52 -8.08
N ALA A 17 4.70 -21.84 -8.98
CA ALA A 17 4.64 -20.38 -9.09
C ALA A 17 3.28 -19.89 -9.61
N VAL A 18 2.60 -20.72 -10.39
CA VAL A 18 1.24 -20.47 -10.89
C VAL A 18 0.20 -20.96 -9.89
N ALA A 19 0.35 -22.21 -9.42
CA ALA A 19 -0.63 -22.88 -8.56
C ALA A 19 -0.84 -22.23 -7.16
N LYS A 20 0.07 -21.35 -6.73
CA LYS A 20 -0.08 -20.62 -5.44
C LYS A 20 -1.08 -19.47 -5.48
N GLU A 21 -1.57 -19.09 -6.66
CA GLU A 21 -2.59 -18.07 -6.80
C GLU A 21 -3.94 -18.67 -6.39
N ILE A 22 -4.61 -18.02 -5.44
CA ILE A 22 -5.90 -18.42 -4.90
C ILE A 22 -6.91 -17.31 -5.14
N ASP A 23 -8.18 -17.66 -5.28
CA ASP A 23 -9.30 -16.76 -5.59
C ASP A 23 -9.96 -16.17 -4.34
N ALA A 24 -9.50 -16.55 -3.16
CA ALA A 24 -9.99 -16.05 -1.88
C ALA A 24 -8.85 -15.98 -0.86
N LEU A 25 -9.02 -15.19 0.20
CA LEU A 25 -8.08 -15.10 1.31
C LEU A 25 -8.19 -16.33 2.19
N ASP A 26 -7.13 -17.10 2.29
CA ASP A 26 -7.01 -18.21 3.24
C ASP A 26 -6.54 -17.76 4.64
N GLY A 27 -6.43 -18.69 5.57
CA GLY A 27 -5.96 -18.41 6.92
C GLY A 27 -4.53 -17.82 6.98
N HIS A 28 -3.67 -18.13 6.02
CA HIS A 28 -2.32 -17.55 5.93
C HIS A 28 -2.37 -16.09 5.49
N CYS A 29 -3.20 -15.77 4.51
CA CYS A 29 -3.45 -14.38 4.09
C CYS A 29 -4.02 -13.54 5.23
N VAL A 30 -5.01 -14.05 5.95
CA VAL A 30 -5.61 -13.38 7.13
C VAL A 30 -4.55 -13.12 8.20
N SER A 31 -3.74 -14.13 8.54
CA SER A 31 -2.66 -14.00 9.52
C SER A 31 -1.60 -12.99 9.09
N PHE A 32 -1.25 -12.95 7.80
CA PHE A 32 -0.32 -11.97 7.25
C PHE A 32 -0.87 -10.55 7.36
N LEU A 33 -2.13 -10.35 6.98
CA LEU A 33 -2.79 -9.04 7.05
C LEU A 33 -2.96 -8.55 8.49
N ALA A 34 -3.17 -9.45 9.46
CA ALA A 34 -3.23 -9.10 10.88
C ALA A 34 -1.91 -8.53 11.42
N MET A 35 -0.78 -8.88 10.82
CA MET A 35 0.55 -8.35 11.17
C MET A 35 0.98 -7.17 10.29
N CYS A 36 0.26 -6.87 9.22
CA CYS A 36 0.66 -5.93 8.19
C CYS A 36 0.38 -4.48 8.60
N PRO A 37 1.41 -3.62 8.79
CA PRO A 37 1.25 -2.21 9.10
C PRO A 37 1.31 -1.32 7.85
N PHE A 38 1.67 -1.86 6.68
CA PHE A 38 1.96 -1.07 5.49
C PHE A 38 1.58 -1.79 4.21
N VAL A 39 0.88 -1.09 3.34
CA VAL A 39 0.57 -1.56 2.00
C VAL A 39 0.87 -0.49 0.96
N VAL A 40 1.21 -0.93 -0.23
CA VAL A 40 1.25 -0.10 -1.43
C VAL A 40 0.02 -0.44 -2.25
N LEU A 41 -0.82 0.55 -2.51
CA LEU A 41 -2.04 0.40 -3.31
C LEU A 41 -1.80 1.01 -4.69
N SER A 42 -1.94 0.20 -5.72
CA SER A 42 -1.90 0.62 -7.13
C SER A 42 -3.32 0.77 -7.66
N THR A 43 -3.54 1.84 -8.41
CA THR A 43 -4.78 2.16 -9.11
C THR A 43 -4.46 2.63 -10.52
N ALA A 44 -5.45 2.73 -11.38
CA ALA A 44 -5.30 3.32 -12.71
C ALA A 44 -6.54 4.14 -13.06
N GLY A 45 -6.37 5.22 -13.81
CA GLY A 45 -7.47 5.97 -14.39
C GLY A 45 -8.20 5.21 -15.50
N GLU A 46 -9.26 5.79 -16.04
CA GLU A 46 -9.98 5.22 -17.19
C GLU A 46 -9.08 5.07 -18.43
N ASP A 47 -8.15 6.00 -18.59
CA ASP A 47 -7.14 6.03 -19.66
C ASP A 47 -5.97 5.05 -19.42
N GLY A 48 -6.00 4.31 -18.29
CA GLY A 48 -4.94 3.40 -17.89
C GLY A 48 -3.74 4.08 -17.22
N ASP A 49 -3.80 5.41 -16.97
CA ASP A 49 -2.73 6.12 -16.27
C ASP A 49 -2.54 5.58 -14.84
N PRO A 50 -1.39 4.94 -14.55
CA PRO A 50 -1.18 4.26 -13.27
C PRO A 50 -0.91 5.26 -12.14
N ASP A 51 -1.30 4.87 -10.93
CA ASP A 51 -0.95 5.57 -9.70
C ASP A 51 -0.57 4.59 -8.60
N LEU A 52 0.27 5.03 -7.68
CA LEU A 52 0.78 4.23 -6.58
C LEU A 52 0.79 5.05 -5.31
N THR A 53 0.12 4.56 -4.26
CA THR A 53 0.04 5.26 -2.99
C THR A 53 0.37 4.35 -1.82
N PRO A 54 1.18 4.82 -0.85
CA PRO A 54 1.36 4.11 0.40
C PRO A 54 0.12 4.29 1.29
N ARG A 55 -0.23 3.23 2.01
CA ARG A 55 -1.20 3.23 3.10
C ARG A 55 -0.57 2.58 4.32
N GLY A 56 -0.77 3.15 5.49
CA GLY A 56 -0.20 2.63 6.73
C GLY A 56 -1.09 2.85 7.92
N GLY A 57 -0.90 2.02 8.93
CA GLY A 57 -1.61 2.08 10.19
C GLY A 57 -1.03 1.07 11.19
N PRO A 58 -1.63 0.90 12.36
CA PRO A 58 -1.22 -0.17 13.25
C PRO A 58 -1.37 -1.53 12.56
N PRO A 59 -0.60 -2.57 12.96
CA PRO A 59 -0.76 -3.91 12.41
C PRO A 59 -2.22 -4.34 12.37
N GLY A 60 -2.66 -4.86 11.22
CA GLY A 60 -4.06 -5.22 11.00
C GLY A 60 -4.99 -4.05 10.66
N PHE A 61 -4.48 -2.88 10.25
CA PHE A 61 -5.32 -1.77 9.79
C PHE A 61 -6.10 -2.10 8.51
N VAL A 62 -5.61 -3.03 7.69
CA VAL A 62 -6.38 -3.66 6.62
C VAL A 62 -7.27 -4.73 7.26
N ARG A 63 -8.57 -4.50 7.27
CA ARG A 63 -9.54 -5.38 7.92
C ARG A 63 -10.07 -6.43 6.96
N VAL A 64 -10.01 -7.68 7.35
CA VAL A 64 -10.63 -8.79 6.64
C VAL A 64 -12.05 -8.94 7.16
N VAL A 65 -13.06 -8.76 6.30
CA VAL A 65 -14.48 -8.97 6.63
C VAL A 65 -14.84 -10.44 6.45
N ASP A 66 -14.43 -10.98 5.30
CA ASP A 66 -14.62 -12.35 4.89
C ASP A 66 -13.53 -12.75 3.87
N PRO A 67 -13.48 -14.00 3.38
CA PRO A 67 -12.44 -14.44 2.42
C PRO A 67 -12.35 -13.61 1.13
N HIS A 68 -13.39 -12.87 0.77
CA HIS A 68 -13.46 -12.09 -0.47
C HIS A 68 -13.56 -10.57 -0.24
N THR A 69 -13.55 -10.09 1.02
CA THR A 69 -13.80 -8.69 1.31
C THR A 69 -12.80 -8.11 2.30
N LEU A 70 -12.16 -7.02 1.89
CA LEU A 70 -11.25 -6.22 2.71
C LEU A 70 -11.78 -4.79 2.90
N LEU A 71 -11.46 -4.19 4.04
CA LEU A 71 -11.65 -2.76 4.30
C LEU A 71 -10.31 -2.08 4.55
N ILE A 72 -10.10 -0.93 3.90
CA ILE A 72 -8.98 -0.03 4.20
C ILE A 72 -9.56 1.33 4.59
N PRO A 73 -9.40 1.76 5.86
CA PRO A 73 -9.83 3.09 6.27
C PRO A 73 -8.95 4.17 5.63
N ASP A 74 -9.56 5.24 5.12
CA ASP A 74 -8.85 6.42 4.63
C ASP A 74 -8.61 7.38 5.78
N LEU A 75 -7.44 7.25 6.39
CA LEU A 75 -7.00 8.09 7.50
C LEU A 75 -6.53 9.47 7.00
N ILE A 76 -6.33 10.39 7.94
CA ILE A 76 -5.88 11.74 7.62
C ILE A 76 -4.53 11.70 6.89
N GLY A 77 -4.46 12.43 5.78
CA GLY A 77 -3.28 12.58 4.96
C GLY A 77 -3.22 13.99 4.36
N ASN A 78 -2.46 14.14 3.28
CA ASN A 78 -2.23 15.42 2.60
C ASN A 78 -3.41 15.91 1.72
N ASN A 79 -4.55 15.24 1.74
CA ASN A 79 -5.74 15.50 0.91
C ASN A 79 -5.50 15.44 -0.60
N ARG A 80 -4.43 14.83 -1.04
CA ARG A 80 -4.20 14.52 -2.44
C ARG A 80 -5.04 13.29 -2.81
N LEU A 81 -6.15 13.51 -3.50
CA LEU A 81 -7.19 12.51 -3.72
C LEU A 81 -7.04 11.75 -5.04
N ASP A 82 -5.88 11.82 -5.70
CA ASP A 82 -5.66 11.24 -7.03
C ASP A 82 -6.02 9.75 -7.06
N ASN A 83 -5.54 8.99 -6.07
CA ASN A 83 -5.84 7.57 -5.91
C ASN A 83 -7.34 7.29 -5.74
N LEU A 84 -8.04 8.06 -4.88
CA LEU A 84 -9.48 7.87 -4.64
C LEU A 84 -10.30 8.23 -5.88
N ARG A 85 -9.91 9.28 -6.61
CA ARG A 85 -10.55 9.66 -7.89
C ARG A 85 -10.36 8.55 -8.94
N LYS A 86 -9.15 7.96 -9.02
CA LYS A 86 -8.89 6.84 -9.92
C LYS A 86 -9.72 5.62 -9.56
N VAL A 87 -9.86 5.28 -8.27
CA VAL A 87 -10.76 4.20 -7.82
C VAL A 87 -12.21 4.46 -8.24
N ALA A 88 -12.70 5.71 -8.11
CA ALA A 88 -14.06 6.06 -8.51
C ALA A 88 -14.30 5.91 -10.02
N ALA A 89 -13.25 6.17 -10.84
CA ALA A 89 -13.31 6.06 -12.29
C ALA A 89 -13.05 4.63 -12.79
N ASN A 90 -12.10 3.92 -12.18
CA ASN A 90 -11.73 2.55 -12.50
C ASN A 90 -11.49 1.78 -11.18
N PRO A 91 -12.38 0.87 -10.81
CA PRO A 91 -12.32 0.19 -9.53
C PRO A 91 -11.18 -0.84 -9.41
N ARG A 92 -10.47 -1.18 -10.48
CA ARG A 92 -9.39 -2.17 -10.43
C ARG A 92 -8.22 -1.71 -9.57
N VAL A 93 -7.83 -2.55 -8.61
CA VAL A 93 -6.73 -2.26 -7.68
C VAL A 93 -5.81 -3.46 -7.53
N VAL A 94 -4.56 -3.15 -7.20
CA VAL A 94 -3.58 -4.16 -6.77
C VAL A 94 -2.92 -3.67 -5.48
N MET A 95 -2.82 -4.55 -4.50
CA MET A 95 -2.15 -4.28 -3.24
C MET A 95 -0.86 -5.10 -3.13
N LEU A 96 0.18 -4.46 -2.61
CA LEU A 96 1.38 -5.13 -2.11
C LEU A 96 1.47 -4.89 -0.61
N CYS A 97 1.24 -5.95 0.18
CA CYS A 97 1.26 -5.90 1.63
C CYS A 97 2.62 -6.35 2.14
N MET A 98 3.16 -5.62 3.13
CA MET A 98 4.49 -5.88 3.68
C MET A 98 4.44 -5.90 5.21
N VAL A 99 5.17 -6.84 5.79
CA VAL A 99 5.35 -6.98 7.24
C VAL A 99 6.83 -6.83 7.55
N PRO A 100 7.24 -5.84 8.37
CA PRO A 100 8.64 -5.68 8.75
C PRO A 100 9.22 -6.97 9.37
N GLY A 101 10.33 -7.44 8.80
CA GLY A 101 10.99 -8.68 9.24
C GLY A 101 10.53 -9.95 8.50
N ILE A 102 9.50 -9.88 7.64
CA ILE A 102 9.09 -10.97 6.74
C ILE A 102 9.48 -10.59 5.31
N ASP A 103 10.30 -11.40 4.66
CA ASP A 103 10.81 -11.12 3.32
C ASP A 103 9.80 -11.43 2.20
N GLU A 104 8.82 -12.27 2.46
CA GLU A 104 7.69 -12.47 1.55
C GLU A 104 6.75 -11.26 1.59
N THR A 105 6.07 -11.02 0.47
CA THR A 105 5.00 -10.01 0.39
C THR A 105 3.71 -10.68 -0.03
N LEU A 106 2.57 -10.21 0.48
CA LEU A 106 1.27 -10.66 0.02
C LEU A 106 0.77 -9.70 -1.06
N ARG A 107 0.44 -10.25 -2.24
CA ARG A 107 -0.17 -9.51 -3.33
C ARG A 107 -1.64 -9.87 -3.44
N ILE A 108 -2.48 -8.84 -3.53
CA ILE A 108 -3.94 -8.98 -3.63
C ILE A 108 -4.40 -8.15 -4.82
N TYR A 109 -5.24 -8.74 -5.66
CA TYR A 109 -5.93 -8.08 -6.77
C TYR A 109 -7.41 -8.05 -6.48
N GLY A 110 -8.07 -6.97 -6.90
CA GLY A 110 -9.51 -6.86 -6.68
C GLY A 110 -10.10 -5.60 -7.26
N MET A 111 -11.36 -5.38 -6.87
CA MET A 111 -12.17 -4.22 -7.24
C MET A 111 -12.46 -3.42 -5.98
N ALA A 112 -12.10 -2.13 -5.98
CA ALA A 112 -12.32 -1.23 -4.85
C ALA A 112 -13.54 -0.34 -5.06
N GLU A 113 -14.31 -0.16 -4.01
CA GLU A 113 -15.41 0.79 -3.92
C GLU A 113 -15.13 1.78 -2.80
N LEU A 114 -15.35 3.06 -3.05
CA LEU A 114 -15.25 4.11 -2.03
C LEU A 114 -16.58 4.25 -1.31
N ARG A 115 -16.61 4.03 0.01
CA ARG A 115 -17.82 4.12 0.83
C ARG A 115 -17.68 5.14 1.96
N HIS A 116 -18.82 5.64 2.42
CA HIS A 116 -18.86 6.43 3.64
C HIS A 116 -18.67 5.49 4.87
N PRO A 117 -18.00 5.94 5.94
CA PRO A 117 -17.75 5.11 7.11
C PRO A 117 -19.02 4.53 7.75
N SER A 118 -20.16 5.27 7.71
CA SER A 118 -21.45 4.77 8.22
C SER A 118 -21.99 3.53 7.50
N ASP A 119 -21.49 3.27 6.29
CA ASP A 119 -21.91 2.14 5.46
C ASP A 119 -20.98 0.92 5.63
N SER A 120 -20.10 0.99 6.63
CA SER A 120 -19.12 -0.05 6.95
C SER A 120 -19.32 -0.54 8.39
N PRO A 121 -18.99 -1.80 8.70
CA PRO A 121 -19.07 -2.31 10.09
C PRO A 121 -18.17 -1.48 11.00
N VAL A 122 -18.78 -0.80 11.99
CA VAL A 122 -18.09 0.15 12.89
C VAL A 122 -16.98 -0.54 13.69
N GLU A 123 -17.20 -1.78 14.10
CA GLU A 123 -16.24 -2.60 14.84
C GLU A 123 -14.97 -2.93 14.06
N LEU A 124 -15.02 -2.81 12.73
CA LEU A 124 -13.86 -3.02 11.86
C LEU A 124 -13.08 -1.73 11.57
N LEU A 125 -13.61 -0.58 11.99
CA LEU A 125 -12.91 0.69 11.81
C LEU A 125 -11.95 0.94 12.99
N PRO A 126 -10.87 1.72 12.77
CA PRO A 126 -9.93 2.03 13.84
C PRO A 126 -10.62 2.81 14.96
N ALA A 127 -10.26 2.51 16.20
CA ALA A 127 -10.69 3.31 17.35
C ALA A 127 -10.08 4.72 17.29
N GLY A 128 -10.81 5.71 17.82
CA GLY A 128 -10.36 7.10 17.83
C GLY A 128 -11.05 7.93 16.77
N ARG A 129 -10.26 8.73 15.99
CA ARG A 129 -10.82 9.59 14.95
C ARG A 129 -11.36 8.74 13.80
N PRO A 130 -12.65 8.87 13.43
CA PRO A 130 -13.23 8.10 12.34
C PRO A 130 -12.53 8.44 11.01
N PRO A 131 -12.34 7.47 10.10
CA PRO A 131 -11.85 7.73 8.76
C PRO A 131 -12.85 8.61 7.98
N ARG A 132 -12.37 9.33 6.97
CA ARG A 132 -13.24 10.13 6.09
C ARG A 132 -14.01 9.28 5.09
N SER A 133 -13.41 8.19 4.68
CA SER A 133 -13.98 7.19 3.79
C SER A 133 -13.36 5.82 4.05
N VAL A 134 -13.93 4.80 3.48
CA VAL A 134 -13.42 3.43 3.53
C VAL A 134 -13.37 2.88 2.12
N LEU A 135 -12.23 2.32 1.75
CA LEU A 135 -12.13 1.49 0.55
C LEU A 135 -12.58 0.08 0.91
N VAL A 136 -13.65 -0.36 0.28
CA VAL A 136 -14.12 -1.75 0.33
C VAL A 136 -13.56 -2.47 -0.89
N ILE A 137 -12.78 -3.52 -0.70
CA ILE A 137 -12.11 -4.23 -1.79
C ILE A 137 -12.69 -5.64 -1.88
N SER A 138 -13.32 -5.94 -3.00
CA SER A 138 -13.68 -7.31 -3.38
C SER A 138 -12.45 -7.99 -3.97
N VAL A 139 -12.01 -9.08 -3.35
CA VAL A 139 -10.80 -9.82 -3.71
C VAL A 139 -11.08 -10.74 -4.89
N ASP A 140 -10.33 -10.58 -5.98
CA ASP A 140 -10.37 -11.46 -7.14
C ASP A 140 -9.37 -12.60 -7.01
N ARG A 141 -8.16 -12.29 -6.48
CA ARG A 141 -7.09 -13.26 -6.28
C ARG A 141 -6.02 -12.75 -5.32
N ALA A 142 -5.35 -13.68 -4.67
CA ALA A 142 -4.24 -13.38 -3.77
C ALA A 142 -3.13 -14.43 -3.89
N PHE A 143 -1.89 -14.04 -3.61
CA PHE A 143 -0.75 -14.96 -3.47
C PHE A 143 0.43 -14.33 -2.74
N LEU A 144 1.20 -15.16 -2.06
CA LEU A 144 2.49 -14.77 -1.51
C LEU A 144 3.53 -14.64 -2.64
N HIS A 145 4.17 -13.49 -2.72
CA HIS A 145 5.30 -13.25 -3.61
C HIS A 145 6.61 -13.71 -2.95
N CYS A 146 7.59 -14.12 -3.77
CA CYS A 146 8.83 -14.67 -3.23
C CYS A 146 9.67 -13.61 -2.49
N ALA A 147 10.42 -14.06 -1.49
CA ALA A 147 11.32 -13.27 -0.64
C ALA A 147 12.50 -12.60 -1.37
N LYS A 148 12.85 -13.04 -2.58
CA LYS A 148 14.12 -12.71 -3.25
C LYS A 148 14.41 -11.22 -3.40
N ALA A 149 13.37 -10.38 -3.59
CA ALA A 149 13.57 -8.95 -3.77
C ALA A 149 14.02 -8.29 -2.45
N LEU A 150 13.33 -8.60 -1.35
CA LEU A 150 13.60 -8.07 -0.03
C LEU A 150 14.92 -8.62 0.53
N MET A 151 15.21 -9.90 0.32
CA MET A 151 16.50 -10.50 0.66
C MET A 151 17.68 -9.85 -0.07
N ARG A 152 17.56 -9.59 -1.38
CA ARG A 152 18.63 -8.92 -2.15
C ARG A 152 18.86 -7.49 -1.69
N SER A 153 17.79 -6.74 -1.40
CA SER A 153 17.86 -5.37 -0.91
C SER A 153 18.26 -5.30 0.57
N ARG A 154 18.21 -6.40 1.29
CA ARG A 154 18.40 -6.43 2.75
C ARG A 154 17.49 -5.42 3.46
N LEU A 155 16.24 -5.25 2.97
CA LEU A 155 15.35 -4.16 3.36
C LEU A 155 15.09 -4.13 4.87
N TRP A 156 15.02 -5.30 5.50
CA TRP A 156 14.75 -5.42 6.94
C TRP A 156 16.02 -5.48 7.81
N ASP A 157 17.19 -5.50 7.20
CA ASP A 157 18.46 -5.51 7.93
C ASP A 157 18.70 -4.15 8.61
N PRO A 158 18.80 -4.10 9.95
CA PRO A 158 19.05 -2.84 10.66
C PRO A 158 20.32 -2.10 10.22
N THR A 159 21.32 -2.83 9.69
CA THR A 159 22.57 -2.24 9.21
C THR A 159 22.42 -1.45 7.91
N MET A 160 21.31 -1.63 7.20
CA MET A 160 20.97 -0.89 5.97
C MET A 160 20.24 0.42 6.25
N ARG A 161 19.91 0.70 7.51
CA ARG A 161 19.27 1.97 7.88
C ARG A 161 20.27 3.11 7.70
N VAL A 162 19.79 4.18 7.07
CA VAL A 162 20.54 5.43 6.97
C VAL A 162 20.09 6.39 8.06
N GLU A 163 21.03 7.21 8.54
CA GLU A 163 20.66 8.32 9.42
C GLU A 163 19.77 9.30 8.66
N ARG A 164 18.71 9.80 9.33
CA ARG A 164 17.73 10.68 8.67
C ARG A 164 18.36 11.94 8.09
N GLU A 165 19.40 12.41 8.71
CA GLU A 165 20.13 13.66 8.43
C GLU A 165 20.94 13.60 7.12
N VAL A 166 21.19 12.40 6.56
CA VAL A 166 21.84 12.28 5.24
C VAL A 166 20.92 12.71 4.08
N TRP A 167 19.63 12.91 4.37
CA TRP A 167 18.63 13.30 3.40
C TRP A 167 18.01 14.67 3.77
N PRO A 168 17.86 15.62 2.83
CA PRO A 168 17.27 16.92 3.10
C PRO A 168 15.89 16.81 3.78
N SER A 169 15.51 17.83 4.54
CA SER A 169 14.17 17.91 5.11
C SER A 169 13.11 17.99 4.00
N THR A 170 11.89 17.54 4.29
CA THR A 170 10.78 17.66 3.35
C THR A 170 10.52 19.11 2.97
N GLY A 171 10.71 20.06 3.91
CA GLY A 171 10.57 21.49 3.65
C GLY A 171 11.56 22.00 2.60
N GLU A 172 12.84 21.59 2.69
CA GLU A 172 13.87 21.92 1.70
C GLU A 172 13.53 21.39 0.32
N ILE A 173 13.14 20.11 0.25
CA ILE A 173 12.77 19.47 -1.01
C ILE A 173 11.56 20.17 -1.65
N LEU A 174 10.53 20.48 -0.85
CA LEU A 174 9.33 21.18 -1.35
C LEU A 174 9.66 22.58 -1.87
N ARG A 175 10.49 23.34 -1.16
CA ARG A 175 10.97 24.64 -1.64
C ARG A 175 11.65 24.52 -3.01
N ASP A 176 12.57 23.55 -3.13
CA ASP A 176 13.34 23.38 -4.36
C ASP A 176 12.47 22.95 -5.55
N HIS A 177 11.44 22.12 -5.29
CA HIS A 177 10.51 21.68 -6.33
C HIS A 177 9.46 22.72 -6.71
N THR A 178 9.05 23.59 -5.77
CA THR A 178 7.94 24.54 -5.98
C THR A 178 8.41 25.96 -6.24
N GLY A 179 9.66 26.29 -5.91
CA GLY A 179 10.17 27.66 -5.96
C GLY A 179 9.56 28.59 -4.91
N ILE A 180 8.81 28.10 -3.96
CA ILE A 180 8.19 28.90 -2.89
C ILE A 180 9.29 29.48 -2.01
N THR A 181 9.25 30.81 -1.81
CA THR A 181 10.13 31.54 -0.91
C THR A 181 9.47 31.74 0.44
N GLY A 182 10.22 31.56 1.54
CA GLY A 182 9.72 31.74 2.90
C GLY A 182 10.40 30.81 3.92
N PRO A 183 9.96 30.84 5.17
CA PRO A 183 10.47 29.93 6.18
C PRO A 183 10.23 28.47 5.81
N ILE A 184 11.27 27.66 5.95
CA ILE A 184 11.21 26.21 5.65
C ILE A 184 10.88 25.47 6.95
N GLU A 185 9.86 24.61 6.90
CA GLU A 185 9.58 23.70 8.01
C GLU A 185 10.73 22.69 8.16
N ASN A 186 11.33 22.66 9.33
CA ASN A 186 12.36 21.67 9.62
C ASN A 186 11.74 20.30 9.94
N GLN A 187 12.58 19.26 9.96
CA GLN A 187 12.14 17.89 10.18
C GLN A 187 11.46 17.65 11.54
N ALA A 188 11.89 18.35 12.59
CA ALA A 188 11.32 18.21 13.92
C ALA A 188 9.92 18.84 14.00
N ASP A 189 9.73 19.99 13.37
CA ASP A 189 8.43 20.68 13.30
C ASP A 189 7.43 19.86 12.49
N MET A 190 7.85 19.32 11.35
CA MET A 190 7.04 18.43 10.56
C MET A 190 6.58 17.21 11.36
N ARG A 191 7.48 16.55 12.08
CA ARG A 191 7.15 15.40 12.94
C ARG A 191 6.13 15.77 14.03
N ARG A 192 6.29 16.95 14.68
CA ARG A 192 5.33 17.42 15.68
C ARG A 192 3.95 17.65 15.08
N ARG A 193 3.89 18.25 13.91
CA ARG A 193 2.62 18.47 13.20
C ARG A 193 1.94 17.15 12.82
N TYR A 194 2.70 16.19 12.33
CA TYR A 194 2.13 14.88 11.96
C TYR A 194 1.70 14.05 13.17
N ALA A 195 2.36 14.19 14.32
CA ALA A 195 2.02 13.43 15.52
C ALA A 195 0.57 13.64 15.99
N SER A 196 -0.05 14.79 15.63
CA SER A 196 -1.47 15.03 15.91
C SER A 196 -2.43 14.26 15.01
N ASP A 197 -1.94 13.71 13.89
CA ASP A 197 -2.74 13.02 12.87
C ASP A 197 -2.56 11.49 12.92
N LEU A 198 -1.55 11.02 13.69
CA LEU A 198 -1.24 9.61 13.89
C LEU A 198 -1.94 9.07 15.15
#